data_e27d405739a23e1883287d861855dbb2
#
_entry.id   e27d405739a23e1883287d861855dbb2
#
_cell.length_a   1.000
_cell.length_b   1.000
_cell.length_c   1.000
_cell.angle_alpha   90.00
_cell.angle_beta   90.00
_cell.angle_gamma   90.00
#
_symmetry.space_group_name_H-M   'P 1'
#
loop_
_entity.id
_entity.type
_entity.pdbx_description
1 polymer ?
#
loop_
_entity_poly.entity_id
_entity_poly.type
_entity_poly.pdbx_seq_one_letter_code
_entity_poly.pdbx_strand_id
1 'polypeptide(L)'
;MNLWIYAKSSHRDSLENVRRGSTIANALAEFSPTLCTGDYRAASIAKETMDVKNSMGVDAMGNLPHTMQRLDMLVYDNEDVTPEMHQEMSEFCAKLYSVGKDLPFDIVDESYFKENKSHTKKGVFFSDDDYDKWFLNFCNGSKKHDAPLLNGNYFFLDTTKEYEKSFSEVTDEEEYKAFIKSSEYLLCGCVHTCLESLACGNKPVFFMRKDKLSSNVKLISKYKIPLAYGKNLDALMQDFEKVIANYPQTEKIQAYDFSSLKEEIVAVFKEYEGLVPAMDYSYSYANK
;
A
#
# COMPACT_ATOMS: atom_id res chain seq x y z
N MET A 1 -21.13 9.60 14.35
CA MET A 1 -20.16 8.50 14.29
C MET A 1 -19.54 8.49 12.90
N ASN A 2 -18.21 8.39 12.80
CA ASN A 2 -17.47 8.37 11.55
C ASN A 2 -16.65 7.09 11.45
N LEU A 3 -16.28 6.72 10.22
CA LEU A 3 -15.34 5.63 9.95
C LEU A 3 -13.98 6.21 9.59
N TRP A 4 -12.95 5.77 10.30
CA TRP A 4 -11.58 6.16 10.11
C TRP A 4 -10.75 4.96 9.68
N ILE A 5 -9.75 5.19 8.85
CA ILE A 5 -8.78 4.18 8.43
C ILE A 5 -7.41 4.79 8.68
N TYR A 6 -6.57 4.11 9.44
CA TYR A 6 -5.18 4.54 9.67
C TYR A 6 -4.22 3.59 8.96
N ALA A 7 -3.42 4.12 8.07
CA ALA A 7 -2.36 3.40 7.38
C ALA A 7 -1.00 3.99 7.78
N LYS A 8 -0.17 3.18 8.46
CA LYS A 8 1.19 3.61 8.79
C LYS A 8 1.95 3.99 7.53
N SER A 9 2.61 5.13 7.56
CA SER A 9 3.53 5.58 6.53
C SER A 9 4.60 6.49 7.13
N SER A 10 5.76 6.50 6.51
CA SER A 10 6.85 7.47 6.76
C SER A 10 7.72 7.56 5.51
N HIS A 11 8.66 8.51 5.51
CA HIS A 11 9.63 8.63 4.42
C HIS A 11 10.55 7.40 4.24
N ARG A 12 10.53 6.47 5.17
CA ARG A 12 11.31 5.21 5.13
C ARG A 12 10.45 3.97 4.99
N ASP A 13 9.13 4.11 4.96
CA ASP A 13 8.21 3.00 4.75
C ASP A 13 7.74 2.98 3.28
N SER A 14 7.41 1.79 2.80
CA SER A 14 6.73 1.67 1.50
C SER A 14 5.29 2.16 1.62
N LEU A 15 4.65 2.45 0.49
CA LEU A 15 3.23 2.80 0.45
C LEU A 15 2.29 1.58 0.53
N GLU A 16 2.78 0.38 0.88
CA GLU A 16 1.97 -0.83 0.95
C GLU A 16 0.73 -0.68 1.83
N ASN A 17 0.92 -0.16 3.07
CA ASN A 17 -0.18 0.05 4.00
C ASN A 17 -1.15 1.12 3.47
N VAL A 18 -0.62 2.16 2.82
CA VAL A 18 -1.44 3.23 2.23
C VAL A 18 -2.26 2.71 1.06
N ARG A 19 -1.69 1.89 0.17
CA ARG A 19 -2.43 1.23 -0.93
C ARG A 19 -3.53 0.33 -0.40
N ARG A 20 -3.22 -0.48 0.62
CA ARG A 20 -4.20 -1.36 1.25
C ARG A 20 -5.28 -0.56 1.99
N GLY A 21 -4.90 0.48 2.75
CA GLY A 21 -5.82 1.40 3.40
C GLY A 21 -6.73 2.14 2.39
N SER A 22 -6.17 2.55 1.25
CA SER A 22 -6.93 3.16 0.13
C SER A 22 -7.95 2.19 -0.46
N THR A 23 -7.54 0.92 -0.65
CA THR A 23 -8.46 -0.14 -1.11
C THR A 23 -9.63 -0.32 -0.16
N ILE A 24 -9.36 -0.36 1.15
CA ILE A 24 -10.40 -0.48 2.19
C ILE A 24 -11.30 0.77 2.17
N ALA A 25 -10.71 1.98 2.07
CA ALA A 25 -11.48 3.22 2.00
C ALA A 25 -12.42 3.27 0.79
N ASN A 26 -11.94 2.87 -0.37
CA ASN A 26 -12.74 2.84 -1.60
C ASN A 26 -13.84 1.79 -1.55
N ALA A 27 -13.55 0.60 -1.01
CA ALA A 27 -14.54 -0.47 -0.83
C ALA A 27 -15.65 -0.06 0.15
N LEU A 28 -15.35 0.81 1.12
CA LEU A 28 -16.26 1.32 2.14
C LEU A 28 -16.74 2.75 1.85
N ALA A 29 -16.65 3.22 0.61
CA ALA A 29 -16.96 4.61 0.20
C ALA A 29 -18.36 5.10 0.59
N GLU A 30 -19.33 4.19 0.74
CA GLU A 30 -20.70 4.49 1.18
C GLU A 30 -20.76 5.06 2.60
N PHE A 31 -19.76 4.73 3.45
CA PHE A 31 -19.62 5.27 4.81
C PHE A 31 -18.76 6.53 4.87
N SER A 32 -18.30 7.05 3.72
CA SER A 32 -17.47 8.25 3.61
C SER A 32 -16.24 8.23 4.54
N PRO A 33 -15.42 7.15 4.55
CA PRO A 33 -14.31 7.02 5.47
C PRO A 33 -13.26 8.11 5.25
N THR A 34 -12.50 8.44 6.30
CA THR A 34 -11.30 9.27 6.22
C THR A 34 -10.07 8.39 6.36
N LEU A 35 -9.20 8.39 5.35
CA LEU A 35 -7.90 7.72 5.41
C LEU A 35 -6.89 8.65 6.09
N CYS A 36 -6.36 8.20 7.22
CA CYS A 36 -5.25 8.83 7.93
C CYS A 36 -3.95 8.11 7.60
N THR A 37 -2.91 8.85 7.25
CA THR A 37 -1.58 8.32 6.97
C THR A 37 -0.56 8.97 7.90
N GLY A 38 0.56 8.27 8.17
CA GLY A 38 1.60 8.77 9.06
C GLY A 38 2.28 10.05 8.60
N ASP A 39 2.13 10.41 7.33
CA ASP A 39 2.60 11.68 6.79
C ASP A 39 1.63 12.27 5.75
N TYR A 40 1.69 13.60 5.58
CA TYR A 40 0.76 14.32 4.70
C TYR A 40 0.98 14.04 3.21
N ARG A 41 2.19 13.62 2.80
CA ARG A 41 2.50 13.31 1.39
C ARG A 41 1.84 12.03 0.97
N ALA A 42 1.90 11.00 1.82
CA ALA A 42 1.16 9.76 1.60
C ALA A 42 -0.36 10.01 1.53
N ALA A 43 -0.89 10.96 2.35
CA ALA A 43 -2.29 11.38 2.25
C ALA A 43 -2.60 12.05 0.91
N SER A 44 -1.71 12.92 0.38
CA SER A 44 -1.89 13.54 -0.94
C SER A 44 -1.84 12.49 -2.05
N ILE A 45 -0.86 11.59 -2.03
CA ILE A 45 -0.73 10.51 -3.02
C ILE A 45 -1.98 9.62 -3.01
N ALA A 46 -2.49 9.25 -1.83
CA ALA A 46 -3.72 8.45 -1.73
C ALA A 46 -4.91 9.15 -2.40
N LYS A 47 -5.02 10.47 -2.26
CA LYS A 47 -6.07 11.27 -2.87
C LYS A 47 -5.88 11.46 -4.38
N GLU A 48 -4.65 11.68 -4.83
CA GLU A 48 -4.33 12.03 -6.22
C GLU A 48 -4.26 10.81 -7.13
N THR A 49 -3.77 9.66 -6.61
CA THR A 49 -3.46 8.47 -7.44
C THR A 49 -4.22 7.20 -7.04
N MET A 50 -4.87 7.16 -5.86
CA MET A 50 -5.55 5.97 -5.35
C MET A 50 -7.06 6.18 -5.14
N ASP A 51 -7.65 7.21 -5.75
CA ASP A 51 -9.09 7.50 -5.75
C ASP A 51 -9.71 7.72 -4.35
N VAL A 52 -8.91 8.02 -3.31
CA VAL A 52 -9.41 8.26 -1.95
C VAL A 52 -10.05 9.64 -1.84
N LYS A 53 -11.31 9.70 -1.43
CA LYS A 53 -12.05 10.98 -1.33
C LYS A 53 -11.56 11.85 -0.18
N ASN A 54 -11.40 11.27 1.01
CA ASN A 54 -11.01 11.99 2.22
C ASN A 54 -9.71 11.39 2.74
N SER A 55 -8.65 12.18 2.81
CA SER A 55 -7.37 11.78 3.39
C SER A 55 -6.73 12.92 4.17
N MET A 56 -5.97 12.57 5.20
CA MET A 56 -5.20 13.51 6.02
C MET A 56 -3.96 12.86 6.63
N GLY A 57 -2.94 13.68 6.91
CA GLY A 57 -1.76 13.24 7.66
C GLY A 57 -2.03 13.25 9.16
N VAL A 58 -1.72 12.14 9.83
CA VAL A 58 -1.70 12.01 11.29
C VAL A 58 -0.46 11.20 11.64
N ASP A 59 0.54 11.84 12.18
CA ASP A 59 1.91 11.32 12.35
C ASP A 59 2.02 10.04 13.18
N ALA A 60 1.09 9.81 14.10
CA ALA A 60 1.02 8.58 14.89
C ALA A 60 -0.42 8.19 15.20
N MET A 61 -0.70 6.89 15.23
CA MET A 61 -2.04 6.38 15.56
C MET A 61 -2.54 6.87 16.92
N GLY A 62 -1.64 7.02 17.91
CA GLY A 62 -1.97 7.57 19.23
C GLY A 62 -2.47 9.02 19.23
N ASN A 63 -2.29 9.76 18.11
CA ASN A 63 -2.78 11.12 17.95
C ASN A 63 -4.19 11.19 17.33
N LEU A 64 -4.73 10.06 16.85
CA LEU A 64 -6.08 9.99 16.29
C LEU A 64 -7.18 10.52 17.25
N PRO A 65 -7.14 10.25 18.58
CA PRO A 65 -8.14 10.79 19.51
C PRO A 65 -8.25 12.32 19.54
N HIS A 66 -7.25 13.06 19.04
CA HIS A 66 -7.34 14.51 18.88
C HIS A 66 -8.17 14.93 17.67
N THR A 67 -8.43 14.02 16.73
CA THR A 67 -9.15 14.27 15.48
C THR A 67 -10.47 13.51 15.44
N MET A 68 -10.46 12.28 15.93
CA MET A 68 -11.63 11.41 16.05
C MET A 68 -12.52 11.82 17.22
N GLN A 69 -13.79 11.47 17.14
CA GLN A 69 -14.71 11.53 18.28
C GLN A 69 -14.73 10.17 19.01
N ARG A 70 -14.98 10.20 20.32
CA ARG A 70 -15.23 8.97 21.05
C ARG A 70 -16.40 8.22 20.43
N LEU A 71 -16.30 6.90 20.33
CA LEU A 71 -17.25 6.01 19.64
C LEU A 71 -17.23 6.09 18.11
N ASP A 72 -16.29 6.80 17.49
CA ASP A 72 -16.01 6.58 16.07
C ASP A 72 -15.44 5.17 15.85
N MET A 73 -15.50 4.69 14.61
CA MET A 73 -14.93 3.39 14.23
C MET A 73 -13.55 3.57 13.59
N LEU A 74 -12.64 2.64 13.85
CA LEU A 74 -11.29 2.66 13.29
C LEU A 74 -10.90 1.31 12.69
N VAL A 75 -10.42 1.34 11.45
CA VAL A 75 -9.62 0.28 10.84
C VAL A 75 -8.16 0.74 10.84
N TYR A 76 -7.21 -0.07 11.31
CA TYR A 76 -5.80 0.31 11.23
C TYR A 76 -4.93 -0.75 10.55
N ASP A 77 -3.95 -0.28 9.80
CA ASP A 77 -2.89 -1.04 9.16
C ASP A 77 -1.54 -0.51 9.64
N ASN A 78 -1.10 -1.05 10.77
CA ASN A 78 0.11 -0.63 11.45
C ASN A 78 0.65 -1.77 12.32
N GLU A 79 1.79 -2.33 11.92
CA GLU A 79 2.45 -3.43 12.64
C GLU A 79 3.16 -3.01 13.94
N ASP A 80 3.34 -1.70 14.18
CA ASP A 80 4.01 -1.18 15.39
C ASP A 80 3.03 -0.96 16.56
N VAL A 81 1.75 -1.30 16.39
CA VAL A 81 0.76 -1.14 17.45
C VAL A 81 1.03 -2.12 18.59
N THR A 82 1.34 -1.59 19.77
CA THR A 82 1.51 -2.40 20.97
C THR A 82 0.16 -2.88 21.53
N PRO A 83 0.14 -3.94 22.37
CA PRO A 83 -1.08 -4.36 23.05
C PRO A 83 -1.76 -3.23 23.83
N GLU A 84 -0.97 -2.36 24.47
CA GLU A 84 -1.47 -1.21 25.26
C GLU A 84 -2.15 -0.19 24.32
N MET A 85 -1.51 0.19 23.21
CA MET A 85 -2.10 1.09 22.21
C MET A 85 -3.38 0.49 21.62
N HIS A 86 -3.40 -0.82 21.35
CA HIS A 86 -4.60 -1.51 20.86
C HIS A 86 -5.72 -1.43 21.87
N GLN A 87 -5.43 -1.66 23.17
CA GLN A 87 -6.41 -1.58 24.25
C GLN A 87 -6.96 -0.15 24.37
N GLU A 88 -6.10 0.86 24.46
CA GLU A 88 -6.52 2.27 24.56
C GLU A 88 -7.45 2.67 23.40
N MET A 89 -7.12 2.29 22.17
CA MET A 89 -7.95 2.57 21.00
C MET A 89 -9.26 1.76 21.01
N SER A 90 -9.25 0.52 21.55
CA SER A 90 -10.47 -0.28 21.66
C SER A 90 -11.45 0.28 22.70
N GLU A 91 -10.95 0.96 23.75
CA GLU A 91 -11.75 1.67 24.75
C GLU A 91 -12.27 3.03 24.26
N PHE A 92 -11.58 3.62 23.27
CA PHE A 92 -11.96 4.88 22.67
C PHE A 92 -12.99 4.72 21.53
N CYS A 93 -12.82 3.72 20.68
CA CYS A 93 -13.65 3.47 19.51
C CYS A 93 -14.89 2.63 19.83
N ALA A 94 -15.98 2.80 19.11
CA ALA A 94 -17.12 1.89 19.15
C ALA A 94 -16.74 0.50 18.62
N LYS A 95 -15.88 0.47 17.60
CA LYS A 95 -15.32 -0.75 17.03
C LYS A 95 -13.94 -0.48 16.47
N LEU A 96 -13.04 -1.42 16.68
CA LEU A 96 -11.67 -1.38 16.20
C LEU A 96 -11.39 -2.63 15.37
N TYR A 97 -10.84 -2.45 14.16
CA TYR A 97 -10.39 -3.53 13.29
C TYR A 97 -8.91 -3.38 12.99
N SER A 98 -8.18 -4.48 12.94
CA SER A 98 -6.76 -4.49 12.56
C SER A 98 -6.51 -5.31 11.31
N VAL A 99 -5.74 -4.78 10.39
CA VAL A 99 -5.22 -5.54 9.26
C VAL A 99 -4.20 -6.57 9.78
N GLY A 100 -4.33 -7.78 9.29
CA GLY A 100 -3.52 -8.93 9.72
C GLY A 100 -4.19 -9.81 10.79
N LYS A 101 -5.24 -9.32 11.48
CA LYS A 101 -6.03 -10.08 12.45
C LYS A 101 -7.49 -10.16 12.02
N ASP A 102 -8.15 -9.02 11.87
CA ASP A 102 -9.57 -8.95 11.49
C ASP A 102 -9.74 -8.87 9.97
N LEU A 103 -8.81 -8.21 9.29
CA LEU A 103 -8.72 -8.10 7.85
C LEU A 103 -7.40 -8.71 7.35
N PRO A 104 -7.39 -9.39 6.20
CA PRO A 104 -6.16 -10.00 5.71
C PRO A 104 -5.20 -8.97 5.10
N PHE A 105 -3.89 -9.30 5.06
CA PHE A 105 -2.87 -8.46 4.42
C PHE A 105 -2.89 -8.49 2.89
N ASP A 106 -3.54 -9.46 2.29
CA ASP A 106 -3.60 -9.67 0.83
C ASP A 106 -4.84 -9.04 0.18
N ILE A 107 -5.36 -7.99 0.80
CA ILE A 107 -6.39 -7.13 0.20
C ILE A 107 -5.74 -6.32 -0.93
N VAL A 108 -6.28 -6.48 -2.15
CA VAL A 108 -5.86 -5.77 -3.37
C VAL A 108 -7.06 -5.07 -3.99
N ASP A 109 -6.84 -3.89 -4.54
CA ASP A 109 -7.88 -3.07 -5.17
C ASP A 109 -8.57 -3.82 -6.32
N GLU A 110 -9.90 -3.77 -6.35
CA GLU A 110 -10.74 -4.50 -7.30
C GLU A 110 -10.39 -4.17 -8.76
N SER A 111 -9.90 -2.98 -9.02
CA SER A 111 -9.53 -2.56 -10.37
C SER A 111 -8.39 -3.37 -10.98
N TYR A 112 -7.56 -4.04 -10.17
CA TYR A 112 -6.50 -4.93 -10.67
C TYR A 112 -7.03 -6.27 -11.18
N PHE A 113 -8.22 -6.71 -10.76
CA PHE A 113 -8.85 -7.96 -11.24
C PHE A 113 -9.60 -7.81 -12.57
N LYS A 114 -9.70 -6.58 -13.10
CA LYS A 114 -10.33 -6.34 -14.40
C LYS A 114 -9.37 -6.75 -15.51
N GLU A 115 -9.92 -7.33 -16.58
CA GLU A 115 -9.14 -7.75 -17.75
C GLU A 115 -8.14 -6.66 -18.18
N ASN A 116 -6.91 -7.07 -18.35
CA ASN A 116 -5.81 -6.23 -18.76
C ASN A 116 -5.05 -6.91 -19.91
N LYS A 117 -4.66 -6.11 -20.90
CA LYS A 117 -3.74 -6.55 -21.95
C LYS A 117 -2.37 -5.98 -21.62
N SER A 118 -1.46 -6.84 -21.21
CA SER A 118 -0.07 -6.46 -20.98
C SER A 118 0.54 -5.92 -22.28
N HIS A 119 1.10 -4.71 -22.22
CA HIS A 119 1.75 -4.07 -23.36
C HIS A 119 3.27 -4.11 -23.24
N THR A 120 3.79 -4.18 -22.03
CA THR A 120 5.22 -4.25 -21.72
C THR A 120 5.58 -5.66 -21.30
N LYS A 121 6.60 -6.25 -21.92
CA LYS A 121 6.99 -7.63 -21.59
C LYS A 121 7.60 -7.76 -20.19
N LYS A 122 8.42 -6.81 -19.80
CA LYS A 122 9.13 -6.78 -18.50
C LYS A 122 9.01 -5.39 -17.88
N GLY A 123 8.89 -5.34 -16.56
CA GLY A 123 8.97 -4.12 -15.78
C GLY A 123 9.75 -4.35 -14.49
N VAL A 124 10.30 -3.29 -13.93
CA VAL A 124 11.02 -3.31 -12.64
C VAL A 124 10.40 -2.27 -11.73
N PHE A 125 10.07 -2.67 -10.51
CA PHE A 125 9.67 -1.78 -9.43
C PHE A 125 10.38 -2.20 -8.14
N PHE A 126 11.32 -1.41 -7.68
CA PHE A 126 12.05 -1.78 -6.46
C PHE A 126 11.16 -1.63 -5.23
N SER A 127 10.68 -0.46 -4.93
CA SER A 127 9.74 -0.08 -3.86
C SER A 127 9.65 1.46 -3.78
N ASP A 128 8.76 1.98 -2.93
CA ASP A 128 8.61 3.43 -2.69
C ASP A 128 9.58 3.98 -1.63
N ASP A 129 10.36 3.16 -0.98
CA ASP A 129 11.06 3.47 0.27
C ASP A 129 12.59 3.49 0.15
N ASP A 130 13.11 3.76 -1.05
CA ASP A 130 14.55 3.86 -1.31
C ASP A 130 15.14 5.23 -0.91
N TYR A 131 14.72 5.77 0.23
CA TYR A 131 15.19 7.05 0.75
C TYR A 131 16.71 7.09 0.90
N ASP A 132 17.33 6.01 1.35
CA ASP A 132 18.77 5.91 1.55
C ASP A 132 19.54 5.60 0.25
N LYS A 133 18.84 5.59 -0.92
CA LYS A 133 19.41 5.35 -2.26
C LYS A 133 20.15 4.01 -2.38
N TRP A 134 19.66 3.01 -1.65
CA TRP A 134 20.28 1.68 -1.69
C TRP A 134 20.19 1.06 -3.08
N PHE A 135 19.01 1.16 -3.73
CA PHE A 135 18.81 0.61 -5.06
C PHE A 135 19.62 1.37 -6.11
N LEU A 136 19.74 2.69 -5.99
CA LEU A 136 20.60 3.48 -6.86
C LEU A 136 22.07 3.01 -6.78
N ASN A 137 22.57 2.76 -5.56
CA ASN A 137 23.91 2.21 -5.36
C ASN A 137 24.04 0.78 -5.91
N PHE A 138 22.99 -0.02 -5.79
CA PHE A 138 22.92 -1.38 -6.33
C PHE A 138 22.96 -1.40 -7.87
N CYS A 139 22.44 -0.36 -8.53
CA CYS A 139 22.50 -0.17 -9.98
C CYS A 139 23.88 0.36 -10.47
N ASN A 140 24.70 0.90 -9.56
CA ASN A 140 25.95 1.56 -9.95
C ASN A 140 26.91 0.61 -10.69
N GLY A 141 27.40 1.07 -11.85
CA GLY A 141 28.29 0.30 -12.71
C GLY A 141 27.63 -0.82 -13.51
N SER A 142 26.30 -0.96 -13.46
CA SER A 142 25.57 -1.90 -14.30
C SER A 142 25.50 -1.43 -15.77
N LYS A 143 25.36 -2.38 -16.68
CA LYS A 143 24.99 -2.07 -18.07
C LYS A 143 23.53 -1.61 -18.15
N LYS A 144 23.15 -1.03 -19.29
CA LYS A 144 21.75 -0.70 -19.58
C LYS A 144 20.97 -1.97 -19.90
N HIS A 145 19.85 -2.16 -19.20
CA HIS A 145 18.93 -3.30 -19.36
C HIS A 145 17.70 -2.90 -20.18
N ASP A 146 17.23 -3.81 -21.02
CA ASP A 146 15.99 -3.65 -21.78
C ASP A 146 14.77 -3.99 -20.92
N ALA A 147 14.55 -3.16 -19.91
CA ALA A 147 13.39 -3.19 -19.02
C ALA A 147 13.15 -1.77 -18.51
N PRO A 148 11.91 -1.27 -18.52
CA PRO A 148 11.56 -0.01 -17.88
C PRO A 148 11.57 -0.16 -16.34
N LEU A 149 11.92 0.92 -15.67
CA LEU A 149 11.85 1.07 -14.22
C LEU A 149 10.70 2.01 -13.86
N LEU A 150 9.84 1.59 -12.95
CA LEU A 150 8.98 2.51 -12.23
C LEU A 150 9.76 3.09 -11.04
N ASN A 151 9.95 4.39 -11.04
CA ASN A 151 10.59 5.11 -9.94
C ASN A 151 9.55 5.31 -8.81
N GLY A 152 9.70 4.59 -7.72
CA GLY A 152 8.78 4.62 -6.58
C GLY A 152 9.13 5.67 -5.52
N ASN A 153 10.00 6.62 -5.84
CA ASN A 153 10.52 7.57 -4.86
C ASN A 153 9.66 8.83 -4.78
N TYR A 154 8.60 8.80 -4.00
CA TYR A 154 7.70 9.95 -3.79
C TYR A 154 8.29 11.08 -2.94
N PHE A 155 9.57 11.01 -2.55
CA PHE A 155 10.25 12.06 -1.78
C PHE A 155 10.98 13.10 -2.64
N PHE A 156 10.66 13.21 -3.93
CA PHE A 156 11.27 14.21 -4.82
C PHE A 156 12.81 14.11 -4.91
N LEU A 157 13.35 12.93 -4.73
CA LEU A 157 14.75 12.67 -5.03
C LEU A 157 14.88 12.53 -6.54
N ASP A 158 15.41 13.55 -7.20
CA ASP A 158 15.67 13.53 -8.65
C ASP A 158 16.79 12.53 -8.97
N THR A 159 16.41 11.24 -9.09
CA THR A 159 17.32 10.14 -9.43
C THR A 159 17.03 9.58 -10.83
N THR A 160 16.13 10.16 -11.58
CA THR A 160 15.68 9.69 -12.89
C THR A 160 16.85 9.54 -13.86
N LYS A 161 17.69 10.57 -13.99
CA LYS A 161 18.87 10.56 -14.89
C LYS A 161 19.90 9.49 -14.54
N GLU A 162 20.04 9.18 -13.26
CA GLU A 162 20.92 8.11 -12.82
C GLU A 162 20.38 6.76 -13.22
N TYR A 163 19.09 6.52 -13.06
CA TYR A 163 18.43 5.26 -13.44
C TYR A 163 18.35 5.07 -14.97
N GLU A 164 18.22 6.12 -15.77
CA GLU A 164 18.26 6.06 -17.22
C GLU A 164 19.54 5.43 -17.80
N LYS A 165 20.63 5.43 -17.02
CA LYS A 165 21.89 4.75 -17.38
C LYS A 165 21.76 3.24 -17.32
N SER A 166 20.87 2.72 -16.48
CA SER A 166 20.73 1.28 -16.16
C SER A 166 19.44 0.66 -16.71
N PHE A 167 18.43 1.45 -17.06
CA PHE A 167 17.13 0.99 -17.53
C PHE A 167 16.78 1.60 -18.91
N SER A 168 15.95 0.91 -19.68
CA SER A 168 15.52 1.40 -21.00
C SER A 168 14.70 2.69 -20.91
N GLU A 169 13.88 2.80 -19.87
CA GLU A 169 13.01 3.92 -19.58
C GLU A 169 12.83 4.03 -18.05
N VAL A 170 12.56 5.22 -17.55
CA VAL A 170 12.20 5.48 -16.15
C VAL A 170 10.85 6.17 -16.14
N THR A 171 9.89 5.55 -15.51
CA THR A 171 8.50 6.01 -15.38
C THR A 171 8.29 6.57 -13.98
N ASP A 172 7.56 7.66 -13.85
CA ASP A 172 7.26 8.30 -12.58
C ASP A 172 6.15 7.58 -11.80
N GLU A 173 6.07 7.86 -10.52
CA GLU A 173 5.17 7.18 -9.57
C GLU A 173 3.68 7.40 -9.84
N GLU A 174 3.30 8.49 -10.50
CA GLU A 174 1.92 8.74 -10.91
C GLU A 174 1.38 7.67 -11.86
N GLU A 175 2.28 7.04 -12.63
CA GLU A 175 1.94 5.96 -13.57
C GLU A 175 1.92 4.58 -12.89
N TYR A 176 2.04 4.49 -11.56
CA TYR A 176 2.17 3.23 -10.82
C TYR A 176 1.15 2.18 -11.27
N LYS A 177 -0.15 2.52 -11.22
CA LYS A 177 -1.24 1.59 -11.53
C LYS A 177 -1.18 1.09 -12.98
N ALA A 178 -0.91 2.00 -13.92
CA ALA A 178 -0.78 1.68 -15.34
C ALA A 178 0.44 0.80 -15.60
N PHE A 179 1.57 1.11 -14.96
CA PHE A 179 2.81 0.35 -15.07
C PHE A 179 2.65 -1.09 -14.57
N ILE A 180 2.08 -1.27 -13.36
CA ILE A 180 1.84 -2.61 -12.79
C ILE A 180 0.91 -3.43 -13.69
N LYS A 181 -0.18 -2.81 -14.16
CA LYS A 181 -1.14 -3.48 -15.04
C LYS A 181 -0.53 -3.88 -16.38
N SER A 182 0.34 -3.05 -16.97
CA SER A 182 0.93 -3.30 -18.29
C SER A 182 2.10 -4.28 -18.29
N SER A 183 2.73 -4.56 -17.15
CA SER A 183 3.93 -5.40 -17.05
C SER A 183 3.56 -6.88 -16.98
N GLU A 184 3.78 -7.65 -18.08
CA GLU A 184 3.56 -9.11 -18.07
C GLU A 184 4.42 -9.79 -17.00
N TYR A 185 5.72 -9.47 -16.97
CA TYR A 185 6.66 -9.92 -15.94
C TYR A 185 7.12 -8.71 -15.15
N LEU A 186 6.92 -8.74 -13.84
CA LEU A 186 7.30 -7.65 -12.95
C LEU A 186 8.34 -8.11 -11.94
N LEU A 187 9.56 -7.58 -12.01
CA LEU A 187 10.55 -7.74 -10.95
C LEU A 187 10.26 -6.70 -9.86
N CYS A 188 9.95 -7.15 -8.65
CA CYS A 188 9.45 -6.27 -7.60
C CYS A 188 10.07 -6.55 -6.24
N GLY A 189 10.47 -5.51 -5.51
CA GLY A 189 10.96 -5.58 -4.13
C GLY A 189 9.88 -5.34 -3.05
N CYS A 190 8.62 -5.17 -3.46
CA CYS A 190 7.46 -4.87 -2.63
C CYS A 190 6.46 -6.02 -2.68
N VAL A 191 6.06 -6.57 -1.53
CA VAL A 191 5.15 -7.73 -1.47
C VAL A 191 3.77 -7.36 -1.99
N HIS A 192 3.22 -6.24 -1.56
CA HIS A 192 1.88 -5.81 -1.97
C HIS A 192 1.78 -5.59 -3.49
N THR A 193 2.80 -4.98 -4.09
CA THR A 193 2.87 -4.79 -5.55
C THR A 193 2.94 -6.12 -6.31
N CYS A 194 3.62 -7.13 -5.74
CA CYS A 194 3.56 -8.48 -6.32
C CYS A 194 2.13 -9.04 -6.32
N LEU A 195 1.35 -8.79 -5.27
CA LEU A 195 -0.06 -9.23 -5.21
C LEU A 195 -0.93 -8.48 -6.21
N GLU A 196 -0.74 -7.18 -6.38
CA GLU A 196 -1.43 -6.36 -7.40
C GLU A 196 -1.13 -6.86 -8.82
N SER A 197 0.14 -7.14 -9.11
CA SER A 197 0.58 -7.73 -10.39
C SER A 197 -0.07 -9.10 -10.61
N LEU A 198 -0.12 -9.95 -9.58
CA LEU A 198 -0.76 -11.26 -9.63
C LEU A 198 -2.27 -11.15 -9.85
N ALA A 199 -2.94 -10.17 -9.24
CA ALA A 199 -4.37 -9.89 -9.41
C ALA A 199 -4.71 -9.49 -10.87
N CYS A 200 -3.78 -8.82 -11.55
CA CYS A 200 -3.90 -8.53 -12.99
C CYS A 200 -3.75 -9.76 -13.89
N GLY A 201 -3.41 -10.92 -13.34
CA GLY A 201 -3.03 -12.10 -14.11
C GLY A 201 -1.61 -12.04 -14.69
N ASN A 202 -0.81 -11.08 -14.25
CA ASN A 202 0.60 -10.92 -14.61
C ASN A 202 1.48 -11.88 -13.79
N LYS A 203 2.77 -11.87 -14.06
CA LYS A 203 3.77 -12.81 -13.57
C LYS A 203 4.82 -12.08 -12.71
N PRO A 204 4.52 -11.73 -11.44
CA PRO A 204 5.48 -11.08 -10.56
C PRO A 204 6.62 -12.02 -10.17
N VAL A 205 7.83 -11.46 -10.05
CA VAL A 205 9.02 -12.10 -9.49
C VAL A 205 9.50 -11.23 -8.34
N PHE A 206 9.58 -11.79 -7.14
CA PHE A 206 9.95 -11.03 -5.97
C PHE A 206 11.47 -10.95 -5.81
N PHE A 207 11.98 -9.74 -5.63
CA PHE A 207 13.35 -9.48 -5.26
C PHE A 207 13.48 -9.32 -3.75
N MET A 208 14.12 -10.28 -3.09
CA MET A 208 14.39 -10.18 -1.65
C MET A 208 15.44 -9.11 -1.38
N ARG A 209 15.01 -8.00 -0.85
CA ARG A 209 15.87 -6.87 -0.48
C ARG A 209 16.86 -7.26 0.62
N LYS A 210 18.03 -6.63 0.63
CA LYS A 210 19.07 -6.84 1.65
C LYS A 210 19.20 -5.68 2.62
N ASP A 211 18.68 -4.53 2.26
CA ASP A 211 18.72 -3.29 3.05
C ASP A 211 17.71 -3.30 4.20
N LYS A 212 16.59 -3.99 4.00
CA LYS A 212 15.58 -4.16 5.06
C LYS A 212 14.73 -5.41 4.82
N LEU A 213 14.08 -5.86 5.88
CA LEU A 213 13.10 -6.94 5.79
C LEU A 213 11.80 -6.40 5.17
N SER A 214 11.30 -7.12 4.17
CA SER A 214 10.00 -6.81 3.58
C SER A 214 8.88 -7.29 4.51
N SER A 215 7.89 -6.43 4.73
CA SER A 215 6.67 -6.79 5.46
C SER A 215 5.93 -7.91 4.71
N ASN A 216 5.26 -8.78 5.46
CA ASN A 216 4.36 -9.80 4.90
C ASN A 216 4.97 -10.77 3.88
N VAL A 217 6.29 -10.98 3.91
CA VAL A 217 7.01 -11.87 2.97
C VAL A 217 6.44 -13.29 2.91
N LYS A 218 5.73 -13.75 3.96
CA LYS A 218 5.00 -15.02 3.98
C LYS A 218 3.96 -15.16 2.86
N LEU A 219 3.45 -14.03 2.34
CA LEU A 219 2.50 -14.02 1.22
C LEU A 219 3.17 -14.43 -0.10
N ILE A 220 4.45 -14.14 -0.28
CA ILE A 220 5.23 -14.61 -1.43
C ILE A 220 5.21 -16.14 -1.51
N SER A 221 5.41 -16.81 -0.36
CA SER A 221 5.31 -18.27 -0.27
C SER A 221 3.87 -18.78 -0.43
N LYS A 222 2.88 -18.09 0.18
CA LYS A 222 1.45 -18.43 0.07
C LYS A 222 1.01 -18.49 -1.39
N TYR A 223 1.40 -17.49 -2.20
CA TYR A 223 1.03 -17.39 -3.61
C TYR A 223 2.03 -18.04 -4.56
N LYS A 224 3.06 -18.71 -4.04
CA LYS A 224 4.13 -19.36 -4.82
C LYS A 224 4.79 -18.43 -5.83
N ILE A 225 4.94 -17.14 -5.46
CA ILE A 225 5.62 -16.15 -6.29
C ILE A 225 7.11 -16.49 -6.33
N PRO A 226 7.73 -16.62 -7.51
CA PRO A 226 9.13 -16.96 -7.60
C PRO A 226 10.03 -15.81 -7.15
N LEU A 227 11.25 -16.16 -6.74
CA LEU A 227 12.26 -15.23 -6.27
C LEU A 227 13.35 -15.04 -7.32
N ALA A 228 13.89 -13.81 -7.40
CA ALA A 228 15.13 -13.53 -8.10
C ALA A 228 16.19 -12.98 -7.14
N TYR A 229 17.45 -13.30 -7.41
CA TYR A 229 18.58 -12.95 -6.55
C TYR A 229 19.69 -12.29 -7.35
N GLY A 230 20.36 -11.33 -6.75
CA GLY A 230 21.53 -10.70 -7.33
C GLY A 230 22.38 -9.99 -6.28
N LYS A 231 23.69 -9.90 -6.52
CA LYS A 231 24.60 -9.07 -5.73
C LYS A 231 24.73 -7.64 -6.26
N ASN A 232 24.29 -7.40 -7.49
CA ASN A 232 24.17 -6.15 -8.20
C ASN A 232 23.06 -6.27 -9.23
N LEU A 233 22.70 -5.18 -9.91
CA LEU A 233 21.62 -5.17 -10.89
C LEU A 233 21.84 -6.17 -12.03
N ASP A 234 23.05 -6.28 -12.59
CA ASP A 234 23.32 -7.21 -13.71
C ASP A 234 23.05 -8.66 -13.33
N ALA A 235 23.49 -9.07 -12.14
CA ALA A 235 23.25 -10.41 -11.63
C ALA A 235 21.77 -10.67 -11.33
N LEU A 236 21.08 -9.66 -10.79
CA LEU A 236 19.63 -9.72 -10.52
C LEU A 236 18.83 -9.85 -11.81
N MET A 237 19.12 -9.03 -12.81
CA MET A 237 18.43 -9.09 -14.10
C MET A 237 18.72 -10.41 -14.83
N GLN A 238 19.93 -10.95 -14.73
CA GLN A 238 20.26 -12.27 -15.28
C GLN A 238 19.45 -13.39 -14.62
N ASP A 239 19.27 -13.32 -13.29
CA ASP A 239 18.48 -14.32 -12.56
C ASP A 239 16.99 -14.16 -12.87
N PHE A 240 16.49 -12.92 -12.94
CA PHE A 240 15.14 -12.63 -13.38
C PHE A 240 14.83 -13.23 -14.76
N GLU A 241 15.74 -13.09 -15.75
CA GLU A 241 15.58 -13.69 -17.08
C GLU A 241 15.48 -15.22 -17.02
N LYS A 242 16.23 -15.88 -16.14
CA LYS A 242 16.13 -17.35 -15.94
C LYS A 242 14.79 -17.75 -15.35
N VAL A 243 14.29 -16.97 -14.36
CA VAL A 243 13.01 -17.22 -13.71
C VAL A 243 11.87 -17.08 -14.72
N ILE A 244 11.84 -16.00 -15.51
CA ILE A 244 10.76 -15.78 -16.48
C ILE A 244 10.79 -16.79 -17.64
N ALA A 245 11.96 -17.31 -18.03
CA ALA A 245 12.08 -18.33 -19.06
C ALA A 245 11.40 -19.67 -18.66
N ASN A 246 11.28 -19.93 -17.36
CA ASN A 246 10.66 -21.12 -16.78
C ASN A 246 9.72 -20.73 -15.65
N TYR A 247 8.86 -19.73 -15.88
CA TYR A 247 8.00 -19.18 -14.84
C TYR A 247 7.09 -20.25 -14.23
N PRO A 248 7.15 -20.46 -12.90
CA PRO A 248 6.36 -21.50 -12.24
C PRO A 248 4.89 -21.15 -12.18
N GLN A 249 4.05 -22.13 -11.92
CA GLN A 249 2.64 -21.90 -11.64
C GLN A 249 2.50 -21.23 -10.27
N THR A 250 1.81 -20.09 -10.25
CA THR A 250 1.45 -19.34 -9.04
C THR A 250 0.04 -19.70 -8.59
N GLU A 251 -0.27 -19.42 -7.31
CA GLU A 251 -1.64 -19.49 -6.81
C GLU A 251 -2.43 -18.24 -7.24
N LYS A 252 -3.73 -18.38 -7.43
CA LYS A 252 -4.60 -17.27 -7.78
C LYS A 252 -4.94 -16.46 -6.53
N ILE A 253 -4.81 -15.14 -6.62
CA ILE A 253 -5.37 -14.22 -5.65
C ILE A 253 -6.83 -13.94 -6.00
N GLN A 254 -7.66 -13.70 -4.99
CA GLN A 254 -9.08 -13.33 -5.16
C GLN A 254 -9.33 -11.98 -4.53
N ALA A 255 -10.27 -11.23 -5.10
CA ALA A 255 -10.73 -10.00 -4.49
C ALA A 255 -11.35 -10.29 -3.12
N TYR A 256 -11.03 -9.45 -2.13
CA TYR A 256 -11.61 -9.57 -0.80
C TYR A 256 -13.07 -9.13 -0.82
N ASP A 257 -13.96 -9.97 -0.24
CA ASP A 257 -15.37 -9.63 -0.11
C ASP A 257 -15.60 -8.81 1.17
N PHE A 258 -15.92 -7.55 1.00
CA PHE A 258 -16.21 -6.62 2.08
C PHE A 258 -17.65 -6.69 2.62
N SER A 259 -18.50 -7.57 2.12
CA SER A 259 -19.94 -7.61 2.49
C SER A 259 -20.16 -7.80 3.99
N SER A 260 -19.44 -8.75 4.60
CA SER A 260 -19.54 -9.00 6.06
C SER A 260 -19.09 -7.79 6.87
N LEU A 261 -17.98 -7.15 6.49
CA LEU A 261 -17.48 -5.94 7.17
C LEU A 261 -18.49 -4.79 7.05
N LYS A 262 -19.11 -4.61 5.88
CA LYS A 262 -20.16 -3.58 5.68
C LYS A 262 -21.37 -3.83 6.56
N GLU A 263 -21.83 -5.08 6.66
CA GLU A 263 -22.93 -5.44 7.54
C GLU A 263 -22.62 -5.16 9.02
N GLU A 264 -21.40 -5.49 9.47
CA GLU A 264 -20.95 -5.18 10.83
C GLU A 264 -20.90 -3.66 11.07
N ILE A 265 -20.35 -2.87 10.14
CA ILE A 265 -20.31 -1.41 10.23
C ILE A 265 -21.72 -0.84 10.37
N VAL A 266 -22.68 -1.29 9.53
CA VAL A 266 -24.08 -0.86 9.62
C VAL A 266 -24.69 -1.23 10.96
N ALA A 267 -24.39 -2.41 11.50
CA ALA A 267 -24.90 -2.85 12.80
C ALA A 267 -24.39 -1.93 13.93
N VAL A 268 -23.09 -1.60 13.91
CA VAL A 268 -22.49 -0.69 14.90
C VAL A 268 -23.09 0.72 14.78
N PHE A 269 -23.24 1.26 13.56
CA PHE A 269 -23.90 2.58 13.40
C PHE A 269 -25.30 2.60 14.00
N LYS A 270 -26.11 1.56 13.80
CA LYS A 270 -27.46 1.45 14.37
C LYS A 270 -27.45 1.32 15.88
N GLU A 271 -26.52 0.55 16.45
CA GLU A 271 -26.40 0.37 17.91
C GLU A 271 -26.12 1.69 18.62
N TYR A 272 -25.28 2.54 18.02
CA TYR A 272 -24.89 3.84 18.61
C TYR A 272 -25.69 5.02 18.07
N GLU A 273 -26.69 4.81 17.20
CA GLU A 273 -27.60 5.82 16.70
C GLU A 273 -28.41 6.40 17.89
N GLY A 274 -28.22 7.69 18.19
CA GLY A 274 -28.86 8.38 19.31
C GLY A 274 -28.05 8.37 20.62
N LEU A 275 -26.92 7.63 20.70
CA LEU A 275 -26.00 7.72 21.85
C LEU A 275 -24.96 8.82 21.68
N VAL A 276 -24.66 9.22 20.45
CA VAL A 276 -23.81 10.38 20.16
C VAL A 276 -24.64 11.64 20.38
N PRO A 277 -24.38 12.46 21.43
CA PRO A 277 -25.06 13.72 21.58
C PRO A 277 -24.85 14.54 20.30
N ALA A 278 -25.90 15.15 19.76
CA ALA A 278 -25.72 16.19 18.77
C ALA A 278 -24.81 17.24 19.42
N MET A 279 -23.53 17.26 19.05
CA MET A 279 -22.63 18.29 19.52
C MET A 279 -23.12 19.57 18.93
N ASP A 280 -23.72 20.39 19.79
CA ASP A 280 -24.10 21.74 19.47
C ASP A 280 -22.82 22.55 19.23
N TYR A 281 -22.47 22.78 17.96
CA TYR A 281 -21.33 23.60 17.55
C TYR A 281 -21.55 25.10 17.85
N SER A 282 -22.41 25.43 18.81
CA SER A 282 -22.66 26.79 19.29
C SER A 282 -21.66 27.29 20.32
N TYR A 283 -20.41 26.78 20.36
CA TYR A 283 -19.34 27.53 21.00
C TYR A 283 -18.90 28.65 20.07
N SER A 284 -19.72 29.72 20.12
CA SER A 284 -19.36 31.03 19.59
C SER A 284 -18.02 31.49 20.19
N TYR A 285 -17.07 31.79 19.31
CA TYR A 285 -15.97 32.68 19.62
C TYR A 285 -16.57 34.08 19.91
N ALA A 286 -17.12 34.25 21.09
CA ALA A 286 -17.44 35.57 21.62
C ALA A 286 -16.79 35.69 22.99
N ASN A 287 -15.86 36.60 23.07
CA ASN A 287 -15.19 37.17 24.25
C ASN A 287 -13.89 36.51 24.73
N LYS A 288 -12.74 36.92 24.11
CA LYS A 288 -11.84 37.84 24.81
C LYS A 288 -10.87 38.49 23.82
#